data_c427646b0102f04934b2e7eb17118507
#
_entry.id   c427646b0102f04934b2e7eb17118507
#
_cell.length_a   1.000
_cell.length_b   1.000
_cell.length_c   1.000
_cell.angle_alpha   90.00
_cell.angle_beta   90.00
_cell.angle_gamma   90.00
#
_symmetry.space_group_name_H-M   'P 1'
#
loop_
_entity.id
_entity.type
_entity.pdbx_description
1 polymer ?
#
loop_
_entity_poly.entity_id
_entity_poly.type
_entity_poly.pdbx_seq_one_letter_code
_entity_poly.pdbx_strand_id
1 'polypeptide(L)'
;MTHREPRCIVAFVGVLRRWAFVVTMVLGLVLYGRSTLAQELRSPIITDTGSSTQPIRLTLVQTIDLARSNYPEIRASIFHQQAAEAGIQKARTAYLPKGSMMVQELRATSNNITGPLFPQMTIPQISGAVNGGNDLTGGWLSGAGMLVSWEPFDFGLRKAQVNVARSQSQHATAQLAVTELDVETTAADAYLRVLHAQQALKASQAKLERMKTFAETVHVLAQKELKAATDEYLAEAEVAKARDEVTESEQSLEFATIALSKSIGMANASLVLEGEALFDEIQAHAPVFGSALSHPLVLAQQAAVDVASARRRVIAKSYYPQFNLLGALYGRGSGFNTDVSINQALGYYPTKFNYAVGLSISFPFLDIFQLRADQKIATRHEAEERARLDLAVLNIKSQDAEAEALLRSAKKIAANAPIKVKAATEAARSTEIRYRFGLASVNDVALNEQLLRQSQVDYATAQLRVWRALLAVAAANGDLQPFKALATQASSRRQ
;
A
#
# COMPACT_ATOMS: atom_id res chain seq x y z
N MET A 1 -34.84 -7.02 74.47
CA MET A 1 -33.37 -6.73 74.48
C MET A 1 -32.61 -8.02 74.34
N THR A 2 -32.10 -8.36 73.15
CA THR A 2 -30.98 -9.30 72.97
C THR A 2 -30.33 -9.04 71.66
N HIS A 3 -29.10 -8.65 71.73
CA HIS A 3 -28.15 -8.43 70.65
C HIS A 3 -28.03 -9.64 69.71
N ARG A 4 -28.31 -9.46 68.41
CA ARG A 4 -27.87 -10.33 67.33
C ARG A 4 -27.49 -9.52 66.14
N GLU A 5 -26.30 -8.90 66.17
CA GLU A 5 -25.60 -8.49 64.98
C GLU A 5 -24.09 -8.51 65.25
N PRO A 6 -23.35 -9.46 64.78
CA PRO A 6 -22.28 -9.13 63.88
C PRO A 6 -21.90 -10.27 62.86
N ARG A 7 -22.76 -11.30 62.67
CA ARG A 7 -22.39 -12.42 61.77
C ARG A 7 -22.53 -12.12 60.26
N CYS A 8 -23.37 -11.14 59.88
CA CYS A 8 -23.56 -10.78 58.49
C CYS A 8 -22.36 -10.00 57.87
N ILE A 9 -21.66 -9.18 58.64
CA ILE A 9 -20.56 -8.35 58.14
C ILE A 9 -19.34 -9.19 57.83
N VAL A 10 -19.04 -10.23 58.63
CA VAL A 10 -17.88 -11.11 58.40
C VAL A 10 -18.10 -12.00 57.17
N ALA A 11 -19.34 -12.43 56.90
CA ALA A 11 -19.67 -13.18 55.68
C ALA A 11 -19.54 -12.32 54.42
N PHE A 12 -19.93 -11.04 54.48
CA PHE A 12 -19.87 -10.09 53.37
C PHE A 12 -18.41 -9.77 52.99
N VAL A 13 -17.53 -9.57 53.96
CA VAL A 13 -16.09 -9.31 53.70
C VAL A 13 -15.41 -10.54 53.12
N GLY A 14 -15.78 -11.75 53.52
CA GLY A 14 -15.24 -13.01 52.95
C GLY A 14 -15.65 -13.24 51.50
N VAL A 15 -16.86 -12.84 51.11
CA VAL A 15 -17.38 -12.91 49.74
C VAL A 15 -16.68 -11.89 48.83
N LEU A 16 -16.58 -10.63 49.27
CA LEU A 16 -15.86 -9.57 48.53
C LEU A 16 -14.38 -9.97 48.27
N ARG A 17 -13.73 -10.60 49.21
CA ARG A 17 -12.33 -11.01 49.09
C ARG A 17 -12.14 -12.18 48.09
N ARG A 18 -13.09 -13.11 47.96
CA ARG A 18 -13.06 -14.21 46.96
C ARG A 18 -13.45 -13.72 45.57
N TRP A 19 -14.39 -12.81 45.42
CA TRP A 19 -14.77 -12.19 44.18
C TRP A 19 -13.64 -11.26 43.66
N ALA A 20 -13.01 -10.52 44.57
CA ALA A 20 -11.83 -9.71 44.21
C ALA A 20 -10.72 -10.60 43.59
N PHE A 21 -10.51 -11.82 44.08
CA PHE A 21 -9.52 -12.74 43.56
C PHE A 21 -9.85 -13.25 42.14
N VAL A 22 -11.12 -13.57 41.86
CA VAL A 22 -11.61 -13.99 40.55
C VAL A 22 -11.52 -12.81 39.53
N VAL A 23 -11.93 -11.62 39.93
CA VAL A 23 -11.84 -10.41 39.12
C VAL A 23 -10.40 -10.04 38.87
N THR A 24 -9.52 -10.16 39.84
CA THR A 24 -8.07 -9.88 39.68
C THR A 24 -7.40 -10.92 38.77
N MET A 25 -7.81 -12.18 38.84
CA MET A 25 -7.30 -13.24 37.97
C MET A 25 -7.74 -13.04 36.50
N VAL A 26 -9.01 -12.65 36.30
CA VAL A 26 -9.54 -12.32 34.94
C VAL A 26 -8.91 -11.02 34.39
N LEU A 27 -8.75 -9.99 35.23
CA LEU A 27 -8.02 -8.77 34.85
C LEU A 27 -6.53 -9.06 34.55
N GLY A 28 -5.90 -9.94 35.33
CA GLY A 28 -4.52 -10.39 35.11
C GLY A 28 -4.34 -11.09 33.78
N LEU A 29 -5.26 -11.97 33.39
CA LEU A 29 -5.25 -12.64 32.08
C LEU A 29 -5.46 -11.65 30.92
N VAL A 30 -6.33 -10.66 31.08
CA VAL A 30 -6.58 -9.61 30.08
C VAL A 30 -5.39 -8.65 29.97
N LEU A 31 -4.72 -8.34 31.08
CA LEU A 31 -3.53 -7.48 31.08
C LEU A 31 -2.29 -8.20 30.55
N TYR A 32 -2.16 -9.50 30.80
CA TYR A 32 -1.05 -10.31 30.25
C TYR A 32 -1.14 -10.47 28.72
N GLY A 33 -2.36 -10.57 28.18
CA GLY A 33 -2.59 -10.56 26.72
C GLY A 33 -2.31 -9.22 26.05
N ARG A 34 -2.31 -8.10 26.78
CA ARG A 34 -2.01 -6.76 26.23
C ARG A 34 -0.52 -6.44 26.16
N SER A 35 0.29 -7.00 27.01
CA SER A 35 1.75 -6.72 27.06
C SER A 35 2.52 -7.32 25.89
N THR A 36 2.06 -8.39 25.28
CA THR A 36 2.70 -9.02 24.11
C THR A 36 2.35 -8.34 22.78
N LEU A 37 1.23 -7.62 22.70
CA LEU A 37 0.79 -6.92 21.48
C LEU A 37 1.36 -5.48 21.34
N ALA A 38 1.88 -4.89 22.40
CA ALA A 38 2.36 -3.50 22.39
C ALA A 38 3.83 -3.37 21.94
N GLN A 39 4.56 -4.45 21.79
CA GLN A 39 5.99 -4.43 21.48
C GLN A 39 6.30 -4.48 19.98
N GLU A 40 5.34 -4.88 19.14
CA GLU A 40 5.54 -4.96 17.67
C GLU A 40 5.19 -3.65 16.91
N LEU A 41 4.57 -2.66 17.55
CA LEU A 41 4.10 -1.42 16.89
C LEU A 41 5.03 -0.21 17.07
N ARG A 42 6.30 -0.41 17.38
CA ARG A 42 7.28 0.66 17.14
C ARG A 42 7.71 0.64 15.68
N SER A 43 6.82 1.10 14.81
CA SER A 43 7.25 1.65 13.52
C SER A 43 8.30 2.72 13.83
N PRO A 44 9.46 2.74 13.20
CA PRO A 44 10.31 3.90 13.27
C PRO A 44 9.48 5.05 12.70
N ILE A 45 9.03 5.94 13.58
CA ILE A 45 8.62 7.29 13.19
C ILE A 45 9.71 7.74 12.25
N ILE A 46 9.33 8.29 11.09
CA ILE A 46 10.24 8.99 10.21
C ILE A 46 10.97 9.99 11.12
N THR A 47 12.08 9.58 11.67
CA THR A 47 13.03 10.53 12.22
C THR A 47 13.43 11.32 11.02
N ASP A 48 13.05 12.58 11.01
CA ASP A 48 13.68 13.61 10.21
C ASP A 48 15.19 13.44 10.48
N THR A 49 15.82 12.59 9.67
CA THR A 49 17.28 12.46 9.65
C THR A 49 17.70 13.77 9.08
N GLY A 50 18.00 14.67 10.02
CA GLY A 50 18.49 15.99 9.79
C GLY A 50 19.43 15.96 8.59
N SER A 51 19.20 16.85 7.65
CA SER A 51 19.91 17.03 6.39
C SER A 51 21.37 16.61 6.54
N SER A 52 21.71 15.41 6.06
CA SER A 52 23.11 15.05 5.87
C SER A 52 23.66 16.06 4.87
N THR A 53 24.55 16.90 5.34
CA THR A 53 25.13 18.04 4.60
C THR A 53 25.98 17.58 3.39
N GLN A 54 26.17 16.27 3.21
CA GLN A 54 26.91 15.74 2.07
C GLN A 54 25.94 15.26 0.96
N PRO A 55 26.16 15.70 -0.28
CA PRO A 55 25.35 15.28 -1.40
C PRO A 55 25.48 13.77 -1.64
N ILE A 56 24.35 13.09 -1.77
CA ILE A 56 24.32 11.66 -2.07
C ILE A 56 24.51 11.49 -3.56
N ARG A 57 25.57 10.77 -3.95
CA ARG A 57 25.81 10.42 -5.34
C ARG A 57 25.00 9.17 -5.71
N LEU A 58 24.25 9.24 -6.77
CA LEU A 58 23.37 8.16 -7.21
C LEU A 58 23.53 7.85 -8.69
N THR A 59 23.69 6.57 -8.98
CA THR A 59 23.49 6.02 -10.32
C THR A 59 22.02 5.68 -10.53
N LEU A 60 21.61 5.39 -11.78
CA LEU A 60 20.24 4.97 -12.08
C LEU A 60 19.85 3.69 -11.31
N VAL A 61 20.73 2.70 -11.26
CA VAL A 61 20.47 1.43 -10.56
C VAL A 61 20.35 1.65 -9.04
N GLN A 62 21.27 2.40 -8.46
CA GLN A 62 21.21 2.75 -7.02
C GLN A 62 19.94 3.53 -6.66
N THR A 63 19.45 4.39 -7.54
CA THR A 63 18.20 5.12 -7.36
C THR A 63 17.00 4.17 -7.29
N ILE A 64 16.94 3.20 -8.19
CA ILE A 64 15.87 2.19 -8.20
C ILE A 64 15.91 1.34 -6.92
N ASP A 65 17.10 0.87 -6.52
CA ASP A 65 17.26 0.04 -5.32
C ASP A 65 16.94 0.82 -4.03
N LEU A 66 17.30 2.11 -3.99
CA LEU A 66 16.97 3.00 -2.88
C LEU A 66 15.47 3.25 -2.78
N ALA A 67 14.79 3.46 -3.91
CA ALA A 67 13.34 3.60 -3.96
C ALA A 67 12.65 2.34 -3.43
N ARG A 68 13.09 1.16 -3.87
CA ARG A 68 12.56 -0.13 -3.40
C ARG A 68 12.71 -0.33 -1.89
N SER A 69 13.82 0.12 -1.30
CA SER A 69 14.08 -0.06 0.14
C SER A 69 13.36 0.96 1.02
N ASN A 70 13.17 2.21 0.55
CA ASN A 70 12.75 3.32 1.40
C ASN A 70 11.32 3.79 1.15
N TYR A 71 10.73 3.50 -0.04
CA TYR A 71 9.45 4.11 -0.39
C TYR A 71 8.32 3.61 0.52
N PRO A 72 7.54 4.51 1.16
CA PRO A 72 6.57 4.13 2.19
C PRO A 72 5.47 3.19 1.70
N GLU A 73 5.08 3.26 0.42
CA GLU A 73 4.03 2.44 -0.16
C GLU A 73 4.43 0.95 -0.24
N ILE A 74 5.71 0.67 -0.51
CA ILE A 74 6.23 -0.71 -0.47
C ILE A 74 6.13 -1.26 0.95
N ARG A 75 6.51 -0.47 1.97
CA ARG A 75 6.36 -0.88 3.37
C ARG A 75 4.89 -1.11 3.75
N ALA A 76 3.98 -0.26 3.28
CA ALA A 76 2.55 -0.44 3.49
C ALA A 76 2.05 -1.76 2.84
N SER A 77 2.49 -2.06 1.61
CA SER A 77 2.16 -3.30 0.91
C SER A 77 2.74 -4.54 1.58
N ILE A 78 3.97 -4.47 2.15
CA ILE A 78 4.56 -5.54 2.96
C ILE A 78 3.71 -5.81 4.21
N PHE A 79 3.30 -4.76 4.94
CA PHE A 79 2.43 -4.94 6.11
C PHE A 79 1.05 -5.47 5.73
N HIS A 80 0.51 -5.08 4.58
CA HIS A 80 -0.72 -5.66 4.05
C HIS A 80 -0.58 -7.16 3.76
N GLN A 81 0.51 -7.57 3.14
CA GLN A 81 0.84 -8.99 2.89
C GLN A 81 0.94 -9.77 4.22
N GLN A 82 1.68 -9.24 5.20
CA GLN A 82 1.83 -9.87 6.52
C GLN A 82 0.48 -9.98 7.26
N ALA A 83 -0.38 -8.96 7.17
CA ALA A 83 -1.72 -9.00 7.72
C ALA A 83 -2.59 -10.09 7.05
N ALA A 84 -2.51 -10.24 5.73
CA ALA A 84 -3.19 -11.29 4.99
C ALA A 84 -2.66 -12.69 5.38
N GLU A 85 -1.36 -12.83 5.61
CA GLU A 85 -0.74 -14.07 6.10
C GLU A 85 -1.22 -14.42 7.52
N ALA A 86 -1.29 -13.44 8.43
CA ALA A 86 -1.89 -13.62 9.76
C ALA A 86 -3.37 -14.03 9.66
N GLY A 87 -4.08 -13.59 8.61
CA GLY A 87 -5.43 -14.01 8.28
C GLY A 87 -5.58 -15.53 8.09
N ILE A 88 -4.55 -16.22 7.58
CA ILE A 88 -4.53 -17.68 7.48
C ILE A 88 -4.55 -18.32 8.88
N GLN A 89 -3.74 -17.80 9.80
CA GLN A 89 -3.72 -18.30 11.18
C GLN A 89 -5.07 -18.07 11.86
N LYS A 90 -5.66 -16.88 11.68
CA LYS A 90 -7.01 -16.57 12.16
C LYS A 90 -8.04 -17.58 11.59
N ALA A 91 -8.01 -17.89 10.29
CA ALA A 91 -8.93 -18.84 9.69
C ALA A 91 -8.75 -20.26 10.28
N ARG A 92 -7.51 -20.65 10.62
CA ARG A 92 -7.23 -21.94 11.26
C ARG A 92 -7.77 -22.05 12.68
N THR A 93 -7.93 -20.93 13.42
CA THR A 93 -8.52 -20.96 14.75
C THR A 93 -9.97 -21.44 14.76
N ALA A 94 -10.67 -21.42 13.61
CA ALA A 94 -12.01 -21.98 13.47
C ALA A 94 -12.08 -23.51 13.72
N TYR A 95 -10.94 -24.21 13.68
CA TYR A 95 -10.88 -25.65 14.04
C TYR A 95 -10.81 -25.88 15.53
N LEU A 96 -10.47 -24.87 16.33
CA LEU A 96 -10.32 -24.98 17.78
C LEU A 96 -11.69 -24.86 18.48
N PRO A 97 -11.87 -25.50 19.65
CA PRO A 97 -13.02 -25.24 20.50
C PRO A 97 -13.10 -23.74 20.87
N LYS A 98 -14.32 -23.22 20.92
CA LYS A 98 -14.61 -21.88 21.43
C LYS A 98 -15.02 -22.01 22.88
N GLY A 99 -14.35 -21.26 23.77
CA GLY A 99 -14.65 -21.20 25.19
C GLY A 99 -15.11 -19.80 25.58
N SER A 100 -16.13 -19.72 26.44
CA SER A 100 -16.54 -18.48 27.08
C SER A 100 -16.78 -18.70 28.56
N MET A 101 -16.43 -17.72 29.38
CA MET A 101 -16.69 -17.68 30.78
C MET A 101 -17.65 -16.53 31.09
N MET A 102 -18.66 -16.81 31.89
CA MET A 102 -19.66 -15.82 32.28
C MET A 102 -19.82 -15.81 33.81
N VAL A 103 -19.89 -14.64 34.35
CA VAL A 103 -20.24 -14.40 35.73
C VAL A 103 -21.36 -13.37 35.72
N GLN A 104 -22.44 -13.68 36.42
CA GLN A 104 -23.63 -12.86 36.43
C GLN A 104 -24.18 -12.74 37.86
N GLU A 105 -24.53 -11.54 38.24
CA GLU A 105 -25.31 -11.26 39.45
C GLU A 105 -26.44 -10.32 39.08
N LEU A 106 -27.64 -10.66 39.51
CA LEU A 106 -28.80 -9.86 39.18
C LEU A 106 -29.80 -9.89 40.35
N ARG A 107 -30.61 -8.85 40.42
CA ARG A 107 -31.73 -8.78 41.34
C ARG A 107 -33.00 -8.76 40.51
N ALA A 108 -33.88 -9.70 40.78
CA ALA A 108 -35.12 -9.85 40.04
C ALA A 108 -36.29 -10.17 40.96
N THR A 109 -37.49 -9.93 40.49
CA THR A 109 -38.74 -10.31 41.20
C THR A 109 -39.02 -11.80 41.01
N SER A 110 -39.83 -12.39 41.84
CA SER A 110 -40.22 -13.80 41.85
C SER A 110 -41.55 -14.08 41.13
N ASN A 111 -42.06 -13.14 40.37
CA ASN A 111 -43.36 -13.31 39.70
C ASN A 111 -43.37 -14.47 38.68
N ASN A 112 -42.19 -14.89 38.23
CA ASN A 112 -41.97 -16.12 37.44
C ASN A 112 -40.94 -16.99 38.16
N ILE A 113 -40.74 -18.23 37.71
CA ILE A 113 -39.58 -19.02 38.11
C ILE A 113 -38.34 -18.35 37.52
N THR A 114 -37.57 -17.70 38.38
CA THR A 114 -36.41 -16.90 38.00
C THR A 114 -35.12 -17.67 38.18
N GLY A 115 -34.17 -17.42 37.34
CA GLY A 115 -32.80 -17.90 37.41
C GLY A 115 -31.86 -17.04 36.61
N PRO A 116 -30.53 -17.15 36.78
CA PRO A 116 -29.58 -16.47 35.94
C PRO A 116 -29.87 -16.80 34.47
N LEU A 117 -30.03 -15.78 33.66
CA LEU A 117 -30.32 -15.94 32.23
C LEU A 117 -28.97 -16.14 31.47
N PHE A 118 -28.68 -17.39 31.18
CA PHE A 118 -27.56 -17.69 30.29
C PHE A 118 -28.09 -17.74 28.85
N PRO A 119 -27.75 -16.79 27.97
CA PRO A 119 -28.27 -16.76 26.61
C PRO A 119 -27.53 -17.75 25.71
N GLN A 120 -27.50 -19.03 26.12
CA GLN A 120 -26.80 -20.12 25.46
C GLN A 120 -27.72 -21.33 25.31
N MET A 121 -27.75 -21.93 24.10
CA MET A 121 -28.61 -23.10 23.84
C MET A 121 -28.28 -24.33 24.70
N THR A 122 -27.09 -24.39 25.28
CA THR A 122 -26.63 -25.52 26.13
C THR A 122 -27.21 -25.50 27.53
N ILE A 123 -27.59 -24.34 28.03
CA ILE A 123 -28.18 -24.18 29.35
C ILE A 123 -29.67 -23.94 29.17
N PRO A 124 -30.54 -24.88 29.60
CA PRO A 124 -31.96 -24.70 29.47
C PRO A 124 -32.44 -23.44 30.19
N GLN A 125 -33.19 -22.59 29.51
CA GLN A 125 -33.93 -21.52 30.14
C GLN A 125 -35.15 -22.15 30.82
N ILE A 126 -35.21 -22.04 32.15
CA ILE A 126 -36.35 -22.48 32.89
C ILE A 126 -37.29 -21.29 33.05
N SER A 127 -38.38 -21.28 32.28
CA SER A 127 -39.53 -20.41 32.52
C SER A 127 -40.67 -21.26 33.10
N GLY A 128 -41.27 -20.82 34.17
CA GLY A 128 -42.38 -21.50 34.82
C GLY A 128 -43.68 -20.70 34.76
N ALA A 129 -44.70 -21.23 35.44
CA ALA A 129 -45.98 -20.55 35.57
C ALA A 129 -45.81 -19.18 36.25
N VAL A 130 -46.65 -18.23 35.87
CA VAL A 130 -46.71 -16.90 36.46
C VAL A 130 -47.40 -17.02 37.82
N ASN A 131 -46.88 -16.35 38.88
CA ASN A 131 -47.55 -16.29 40.17
C ASN A 131 -48.88 -15.49 40.08
N GLY A 132 -49.86 -15.85 40.86
CA GLY A 132 -51.20 -15.26 40.85
C GLY A 132 -51.29 -13.78 41.33
N GLY A 133 -50.20 -13.17 41.77
CA GLY A 133 -50.09 -11.78 42.17
C GLY A 133 -48.75 -11.16 41.77
N ASN A 134 -48.68 -9.83 41.65
CA ASN A 134 -47.43 -9.11 41.41
C ASN A 134 -46.72 -8.82 42.73
N ASP A 135 -45.55 -9.40 42.93
CA ASP A 135 -44.64 -9.05 44.02
C ASP A 135 -43.42 -8.32 43.45
N LEU A 136 -43.22 -7.09 43.88
CA LEU A 136 -42.06 -6.28 43.47
C LEU A 136 -40.85 -6.47 44.41
N THR A 137 -40.94 -7.35 45.39
CA THR A 137 -39.82 -7.71 46.25
C THR A 137 -38.81 -8.51 45.48
N GLY A 138 -37.64 -7.93 45.24
CA GLY A 138 -36.58 -8.59 44.47
C GLY A 138 -35.69 -9.45 45.36
N GLY A 139 -35.31 -10.62 44.85
CA GLY A 139 -34.26 -11.49 45.39
C GLY A 139 -32.97 -11.39 44.57
N TRP A 140 -31.84 -11.64 45.22
CA TRP A 140 -30.56 -11.75 44.53
C TRP A 140 -30.40 -13.12 43.86
N LEU A 141 -29.77 -13.13 42.69
CA LEU A 141 -29.49 -14.31 41.88
C LEU A 141 -28.08 -14.24 41.38
N SER A 142 -27.29 -15.25 41.56
CA SER A 142 -25.94 -15.34 41.06
C SER A 142 -25.76 -16.52 40.12
N GLY A 143 -24.88 -16.34 39.15
CA GLY A 143 -24.49 -17.37 38.22
C GLY A 143 -23.04 -17.22 37.78
N ALA A 144 -22.33 -18.32 37.71
CA ALA A 144 -21.01 -18.39 37.10
C ALA A 144 -20.93 -19.65 36.25
N GLY A 145 -20.39 -19.55 35.06
CA GLY A 145 -20.29 -20.70 34.15
C GLY A 145 -19.20 -20.59 33.13
N MET A 146 -18.76 -21.74 32.68
CA MET A 146 -17.87 -21.93 31.54
C MET A 146 -18.62 -22.71 30.46
N LEU A 147 -18.61 -22.20 29.26
CA LEU A 147 -19.22 -22.80 28.10
C LEU A 147 -18.17 -23.13 27.08
N VAL A 148 -18.21 -24.31 26.51
CA VAL A 148 -17.35 -24.76 25.42
C VAL A 148 -18.22 -25.24 24.28
N SER A 149 -17.97 -24.73 23.08
CA SER A 149 -18.57 -25.22 21.86
C SER A 149 -17.48 -25.62 20.87
N TRP A 150 -17.65 -26.76 20.25
CA TRP A 150 -16.71 -27.26 19.25
C TRP A 150 -17.48 -27.92 18.10
N GLU A 151 -17.09 -27.57 16.89
CA GLU A 151 -17.61 -28.18 15.68
C GLU A 151 -16.58 -29.18 15.13
N PRO A 152 -16.61 -30.47 15.49
CA PRO A 152 -15.61 -31.45 15.06
C PRO A 152 -15.65 -31.74 13.56
N PHE A 153 -16.82 -31.61 12.92
CA PHE A 153 -17.04 -31.98 11.53
C PHE A 153 -17.99 -30.96 10.83
N ASP A 154 -17.57 -30.47 9.63
CA ASP A 154 -18.24 -29.39 8.89
C ASP A 154 -18.29 -29.60 7.35
N PHE A 155 -18.15 -30.84 6.87
CA PHE A 155 -18.11 -31.18 5.43
C PHE A 155 -17.11 -30.34 4.61
N GLY A 156 -16.10 -29.78 5.26
CA GLY A 156 -15.02 -29.02 4.62
C GLY A 156 -15.28 -27.52 4.50
N LEU A 157 -16.25 -26.96 5.22
CA LEU A 157 -16.52 -25.51 5.24
C LEU A 157 -15.28 -24.74 5.76
N ARG A 158 -14.70 -25.12 6.89
CA ARG A 158 -13.49 -24.49 7.46
C ARG A 158 -12.28 -24.64 6.53
N LYS A 159 -12.13 -25.80 5.87
CA LYS A 159 -11.08 -25.97 4.85
C LYS A 159 -11.29 -24.97 3.70
N ALA A 160 -12.51 -24.75 3.25
CA ALA A 160 -12.81 -23.76 2.22
C ALA A 160 -12.52 -22.33 2.71
N GLN A 161 -12.86 -21.98 3.96
CA GLN A 161 -12.55 -20.69 4.58
C GLN A 161 -11.03 -20.45 4.69
N VAL A 162 -10.25 -21.47 5.11
CA VAL A 162 -8.77 -21.38 5.13
C VAL A 162 -8.23 -21.20 3.71
N ASN A 163 -8.82 -21.85 2.71
CA ASN A 163 -8.41 -21.66 1.31
C ASN A 163 -8.70 -20.24 0.82
N VAL A 164 -9.81 -19.60 1.22
CA VAL A 164 -10.04 -18.17 0.94
C VAL A 164 -8.93 -17.32 1.53
N ALA A 165 -8.56 -17.54 2.80
CA ALA A 165 -7.50 -16.78 3.45
C ALA A 165 -6.13 -17.00 2.75
N ARG A 166 -5.84 -18.22 2.28
CA ARG A 166 -4.63 -18.50 1.47
C ARG A 166 -4.64 -17.76 0.14
N SER A 167 -5.75 -17.81 -0.60
CA SER A 167 -5.86 -17.06 -1.85
C SER A 167 -5.75 -15.56 -1.65
N GLN A 168 -6.28 -15.02 -0.53
CA GLN A 168 -6.11 -13.61 -0.16
C GLN A 168 -4.65 -13.26 0.12
N SER A 169 -3.90 -14.13 0.82
CA SER A 169 -2.46 -13.95 1.06
C SER A 169 -1.66 -13.98 -0.24
N GLN A 170 -1.99 -14.91 -1.16
CA GLN A 170 -1.36 -14.97 -2.49
C GLN A 170 -1.67 -13.71 -3.32
N HIS A 171 -2.90 -13.21 -3.27
CA HIS A 171 -3.27 -11.96 -3.92
C HIS A 171 -2.50 -10.77 -3.36
N ALA A 172 -2.37 -10.67 -2.02
CA ALA A 172 -1.59 -9.61 -1.39
C ALA A 172 -0.10 -9.67 -1.77
N THR A 173 0.48 -10.88 -1.89
CA THR A 173 1.85 -11.06 -2.37
C THR A 173 2.03 -10.63 -3.82
N ALA A 174 1.09 -10.97 -4.70
CA ALA A 174 1.13 -10.53 -6.10
C ALA A 174 0.92 -9.01 -6.22
N GLN A 175 0.08 -8.41 -5.38
CA GLN A 175 -0.12 -6.96 -5.34
C GLN A 175 1.13 -6.22 -4.85
N LEU A 176 1.91 -6.78 -3.92
CA LEU A 176 3.20 -6.23 -3.52
C LEU A 176 4.16 -6.15 -4.72
N ALA A 177 4.23 -7.21 -5.55
CA ALA A 177 5.07 -7.21 -6.74
C ALA A 177 4.64 -6.13 -7.77
N VAL A 178 3.34 -5.83 -7.89
CA VAL A 178 2.84 -4.71 -8.71
C VAL A 178 3.34 -3.38 -8.15
N THR A 179 3.21 -3.18 -6.83
CA THR A 179 3.67 -1.95 -6.17
C THR A 179 5.19 -1.76 -6.32
N GLU A 180 5.98 -2.83 -6.17
CA GLU A 180 7.44 -2.78 -6.36
C GLU A 180 7.79 -2.34 -7.78
N LEU A 181 7.18 -2.95 -8.81
CA LEU A 181 7.40 -2.59 -10.21
C LEU A 181 7.04 -1.14 -10.51
N ASP A 182 5.92 -0.64 -9.99
CA ASP A 182 5.46 0.74 -10.21
C ASP A 182 6.41 1.75 -9.56
N VAL A 183 6.82 1.51 -8.32
CA VAL A 183 7.76 2.37 -7.59
C VAL A 183 9.13 2.38 -8.28
N GLU A 184 9.66 1.22 -8.66
CA GLU A 184 10.94 1.11 -9.36
C GLU A 184 10.91 1.85 -10.71
N THR A 185 9.81 1.71 -11.47
CA THR A 185 9.60 2.38 -12.76
C THR A 185 9.50 3.89 -12.60
N THR A 186 8.75 4.33 -11.60
CA THR A 186 8.57 5.75 -11.28
C THR A 186 9.89 6.40 -10.86
N ALA A 187 10.69 5.73 -10.04
CA ALA A 187 12.00 6.24 -9.63
C ALA A 187 12.99 6.33 -10.81
N ALA A 188 12.99 5.33 -11.69
CA ALA A 188 13.82 5.35 -12.90
C ALA A 188 13.42 6.49 -13.85
N ASP A 189 12.12 6.73 -14.08
CA ASP A 189 11.65 7.84 -14.91
C ASP A 189 12.00 9.19 -14.30
N ALA A 190 11.84 9.35 -12.96
CA ALA A 190 12.21 10.56 -12.25
C ALA A 190 13.72 10.87 -12.38
N TYR A 191 14.58 9.85 -12.26
CA TYR A 191 16.02 9.98 -12.49
C TYR A 191 16.33 10.51 -13.90
N LEU A 192 15.73 9.91 -14.93
CA LEU A 192 15.92 10.33 -16.32
C LEU A 192 15.41 11.76 -16.57
N ARG A 193 14.35 12.19 -15.86
CA ARG A 193 13.86 13.59 -15.93
C ARG A 193 14.85 14.59 -15.35
N VAL A 194 15.51 14.26 -14.24
CA VAL A 194 16.55 15.14 -13.66
C VAL A 194 17.72 15.28 -14.64
N LEU A 195 18.18 14.18 -15.24
CA LEU A 195 19.23 14.24 -16.25
C LEU A 195 18.84 15.12 -17.46
N HIS A 196 17.59 15.03 -17.91
CA HIS A 196 17.07 15.91 -18.96
C HIS A 196 17.16 17.39 -18.56
N ALA A 197 16.69 17.72 -17.34
CA ALA A 197 16.71 19.09 -16.83
C ALA A 197 18.15 19.63 -16.66
N GLN A 198 19.10 18.79 -16.22
CA GLN A 198 20.51 19.16 -16.14
C GLN A 198 21.10 19.52 -17.52
N GLN A 199 20.77 18.75 -18.55
CA GLN A 199 21.25 19.05 -19.91
C GLN A 199 20.57 20.29 -20.50
N ALA A 200 19.30 20.53 -20.20
CA ALA A 200 18.60 21.74 -20.60
C ALA A 200 19.25 22.98 -19.97
N LEU A 201 19.54 22.94 -18.67
CA LEU A 201 20.24 24.00 -17.97
C LEU A 201 21.62 24.26 -18.56
N LYS A 202 22.41 23.21 -18.81
CA LYS A 202 23.74 23.32 -19.45
C LYS A 202 23.66 24.00 -20.83
N ALA A 203 22.66 23.65 -21.63
CA ALA A 203 22.46 24.28 -22.94
C ALA A 203 22.03 25.75 -22.82
N SER A 204 21.17 26.11 -21.86
CA SER A 204 20.76 27.50 -21.61
C SER A 204 21.94 28.36 -21.10
N GLN A 205 22.75 27.85 -20.18
CA GLN A 205 23.98 28.51 -19.70
C GLN A 205 24.96 28.74 -20.84
N ALA A 206 25.19 27.75 -21.69
CA ALA A 206 26.06 27.89 -22.83
C ALA A 206 25.55 28.94 -23.87
N LYS A 207 24.22 29.02 -24.08
CA LYS A 207 23.62 30.09 -24.88
C LYS A 207 23.86 31.45 -24.26
N LEU A 208 23.63 31.62 -22.94
CA LEU A 208 23.84 32.87 -22.23
C LEU A 208 25.25 33.38 -22.38
N GLU A 209 26.27 32.52 -22.25
CA GLU A 209 27.67 32.92 -22.40
C GLU A 209 28.00 33.34 -23.84
N ARG A 210 27.48 32.64 -24.85
CA ARG A 210 27.64 33.06 -26.26
C ARG A 210 26.95 34.41 -26.52
N MET A 211 25.74 34.63 -25.98
CA MET A 211 25.03 35.88 -26.15
C MET A 211 25.73 37.07 -25.47
N LYS A 212 26.34 36.86 -24.30
CA LYS A 212 27.19 37.89 -23.62
C LYS A 212 28.38 38.27 -24.49
N THR A 213 29.11 37.26 -25.00
CA THR A 213 30.29 37.50 -25.91
C THR A 213 29.85 38.22 -27.17
N PHE A 214 28.69 37.86 -27.73
CA PHE A 214 28.12 38.52 -28.89
C PHE A 214 27.74 39.98 -28.58
N ALA A 215 27.05 40.27 -27.49
CA ALA A 215 26.68 41.61 -27.05
C ALA A 215 27.91 42.52 -26.82
N GLU A 216 28.99 41.99 -26.22
CA GLU A 216 30.24 42.71 -26.06
C GLU A 216 30.85 43.05 -27.43
N THR A 217 30.78 42.14 -28.39
CA THR A 217 31.23 42.38 -29.77
C THR A 217 30.42 43.52 -30.41
N VAL A 218 29.10 43.50 -30.26
CA VAL A 218 28.18 44.52 -30.79
C VAL A 218 28.47 45.89 -30.12
N HIS A 219 28.65 45.92 -28.83
CA HIS A 219 29.01 47.13 -28.08
C HIS A 219 30.29 47.80 -28.63
N VAL A 220 31.37 47.03 -28.81
CA VAL A 220 32.63 47.55 -29.35
C VAL A 220 32.43 48.06 -30.78
N LEU A 221 31.61 47.41 -31.63
CA LEU A 221 31.32 47.87 -32.97
C LEU A 221 30.45 49.14 -32.99
N ALA A 222 29.48 49.27 -32.07
CA ALA A 222 28.67 50.47 -31.93
C ALA A 222 29.50 51.68 -31.45
N GLN A 223 30.38 51.50 -30.45
CA GLN A 223 31.30 52.57 -29.99
C GLN A 223 32.25 53.10 -31.11
N LYS A 224 32.59 52.23 -32.07
CA LYS A 224 33.37 52.60 -33.23
C LYS A 224 32.54 53.15 -34.40
N GLU A 225 31.27 53.39 -34.18
CA GLU A 225 30.32 53.84 -35.23
C GLU A 225 30.20 52.89 -36.43
N LEU A 226 30.61 51.65 -36.28
CA LEU A 226 30.55 50.61 -37.31
C LEU A 226 29.19 49.90 -37.36
N LYS A 227 28.38 50.07 -36.29
CA LYS A 227 27.00 49.54 -36.15
C LYS A 227 26.10 50.55 -35.49
N ALA A 228 24.79 50.39 -35.74
CA ALA A 228 23.78 51.29 -35.11
C ALA A 228 23.68 51.05 -33.60
N ALA A 229 23.46 52.11 -32.81
CA ALA A 229 23.20 51.97 -31.37
C ALA A 229 21.96 51.09 -31.06
N THR A 230 21.04 51.01 -31.98
CA THR A 230 19.85 50.10 -31.86
C THR A 230 20.25 48.61 -31.77
N ASP A 231 21.34 48.22 -32.48
CA ASP A 231 21.86 46.84 -32.42
C ASP A 231 22.38 46.48 -31.02
N GLU A 232 22.99 47.46 -30.32
CA GLU A 232 23.46 47.30 -28.95
C GLU A 232 22.32 47.01 -27.98
N TYR A 233 21.25 47.83 -28.02
CA TYR A 233 20.07 47.59 -27.19
C TYR A 233 19.36 46.27 -27.50
N LEU A 234 19.31 45.86 -28.75
CA LEU A 234 18.75 44.59 -29.14
C LEU A 234 19.60 43.41 -28.59
N ALA A 235 20.94 43.53 -28.65
CA ALA A 235 21.83 42.52 -28.10
C ALA A 235 21.74 42.41 -26.57
N GLU A 236 21.61 43.54 -25.87
CA GLU A 236 21.34 43.55 -24.44
C GLU A 236 20.03 42.90 -24.06
N ALA A 237 18.95 43.18 -24.82
CA ALA A 237 17.66 42.53 -24.63
C ALA A 237 17.72 41.01 -24.81
N GLU A 238 18.46 40.51 -25.79
CA GLU A 238 18.66 39.09 -26.02
C GLU A 238 19.52 38.43 -24.90
N VAL A 239 20.48 39.15 -24.30
CA VAL A 239 21.19 38.68 -23.10
C VAL A 239 20.26 38.57 -21.92
N ALA A 240 19.39 39.56 -21.70
CA ALA A 240 18.38 39.50 -20.62
C ALA A 240 17.45 38.29 -20.80
N LYS A 241 16.93 38.07 -21.99
CA LYS A 241 16.10 36.91 -22.33
C LYS A 241 16.84 35.58 -22.12
N ALA A 242 18.12 35.48 -22.52
CA ALA A 242 18.92 34.28 -22.27
C ALA A 242 19.15 34.04 -20.78
N ARG A 243 19.19 35.08 -19.95
CA ARG A 243 19.27 34.96 -18.47
C ARG A 243 17.97 34.42 -17.88
N ASP A 244 16.80 34.89 -18.38
CA ASP A 244 15.50 34.37 -17.98
C ASP A 244 15.37 32.87 -18.32
N GLU A 245 15.83 32.44 -19.52
CA GLU A 245 15.86 31.02 -19.93
C GLU A 245 16.74 30.15 -19.00
N VAL A 246 17.83 30.68 -18.45
CA VAL A 246 18.65 29.97 -17.44
C VAL A 246 17.85 29.79 -16.16
N THR A 247 17.19 30.87 -15.68
CA THR A 247 16.38 30.81 -14.44
C THR A 247 15.22 29.81 -14.57
N GLU A 248 14.52 29.77 -15.70
CA GLU A 248 13.47 28.77 -15.99
C GLU A 248 14.04 27.34 -16.01
N SER A 249 15.25 27.15 -16.55
CA SER A 249 15.92 25.84 -16.57
C SER A 249 16.36 25.40 -15.18
N GLU A 250 16.82 26.33 -14.32
CA GLU A 250 17.15 26.09 -12.91
C GLU A 250 15.91 25.66 -12.13
N GLN A 251 14.78 26.36 -12.28
CA GLN A 251 13.51 25.98 -11.67
C GLN A 251 13.08 24.58 -12.11
N SER A 252 13.17 24.28 -13.40
CA SER A 252 12.83 22.95 -13.94
C SER A 252 13.68 21.84 -13.33
N LEU A 253 14.99 22.09 -13.14
CA LEU A 253 15.91 21.15 -12.49
C LEU A 253 15.55 20.95 -11.01
N GLU A 254 15.21 22.01 -10.31
CA GLU A 254 14.81 21.94 -8.90
C GLU A 254 13.55 21.09 -8.75
N PHE A 255 12.51 21.36 -9.56
CA PHE A 255 11.28 20.56 -9.52
C PHE A 255 11.52 19.08 -9.85
N ALA A 256 12.35 18.78 -10.87
CA ALA A 256 12.69 17.41 -11.18
C ALA A 256 13.45 16.72 -10.03
N THR A 257 14.35 17.43 -9.35
CA THR A 257 15.11 16.92 -8.20
C THR A 257 14.21 16.65 -7.01
N ILE A 258 13.24 17.55 -6.73
CA ILE A 258 12.22 17.33 -5.69
C ILE A 258 11.36 16.09 -6.01
N ALA A 259 10.93 15.92 -7.27
CA ALA A 259 10.16 14.76 -7.69
C ALA A 259 10.97 13.45 -7.53
N LEU A 260 12.26 13.48 -7.85
CA LEU A 260 13.16 12.34 -7.65
C LEU A 260 13.31 12.03 -6.15
N SER A 261 13.58 13.04 -5.32
CA SER A 261 13.69 12.89 -3.85
C SER A 261 12.44 12.24 -3.26
N LYS A 262 11.26 12.66 -3.73
CA LYS A 262 9.98 12.04 -3.36
C LYS A 262 9.93 10.57 -3.78
N SER A 263 10.33 10.24 -5.02
CA SER A 263 10.22 8.87 -5.56
C SER A 263 11.14 7.87 -4.87
N ILE A 264 12.23 8.32 -4.25
CA ILE A 264 13.13 7.50 -3.43
C ILE A 264 12.77 7.50 -1.94
N GLY A 265 11.67 8.17 -1.56
CA GLY A 265 11.21 8.22 -0.17
C GLY A 265 12.05 9.13 0.74
N MET A 266 12.80 10.07 0.19
CA MET A 266 13.66 11.01 0.93
C MET A 266 13.22 12.44 0.63
N ALA A 267 12.60 13.12 1.58
CA ALA A 267 12.25 14.54 1.40
C ALA A 267 13.52 15.41 1.48
N ASN A 268 13.64 16.37 0.55
CA ASN A 268 14.69 17.41 0.55
C ASN A 268 16.15 16.90 0.58
N ALA A 269 16.41 15.73 -0.01
CA ALA A 269 17.77 15.20 -0.11
C ALA A 269 18.60 16.00 -1.14
N SER A 270 19.83 16.36 -0.79
CA SER A 270 20.79 16.90 -1.75
C SER A 270 21.36 15.76 -2.59
N LEU A 271 20.99 15.72 -3.88
CA LEU A 271 21.30 14.62 -4.79
C LEU A 271 22.28 15.08 -5.87
N VAL A 272 23.29 14.29 -6.12
CA VAL A 272 24.19 14.40 -7.29
C VAL A 272 24.05 13.16 -8.14
N LEU A 273 23.67 13.31 -9.41
CA LEU A 273 23.43 12.18 -10.29
C LEU A 273 24.68 11.87 -11.14
N GLU A 274 25.02 10.60 -11.21
CA GLU A 274 26.08 10.07 -12.08
C GLU A 274 25.44 9.48 -13.33
N GLY A 275 25.09 10.32 -14.30
CA GLY A 275 24.33 9.89 -15.50
C GLY A 275 24.94 10.25 -16.83
N GLU A 276 26.19 10.74 -16.88
CA GLU A 276 26.82 11.16 -18.14
C GLU A 276 26.95 10.03 -19.16
N ALA A 277 27.18 8.81 -18.70
CA ALA A 277 27.27 7.62 -19.57
C ALA A 277 25.96 7.29 -20.31
N LEU A 278 24.81 7.77 -19.82
CA LEU A 278 23.51 7.55 -20.46
C LEU A 278 23.28 8.42 -21.69
N PHE A 279 24.18 9.38 -21.98
CA PHE A 279 24.14 10.21 -23.21
C PHE A 279 25.00 9.65 -24.32
N ASP A 280 25.78 8.60 -24.07
CA ASP A 280 26.57 7.93 -25.12
C ASP A 280 25.64 7.10 -26.01
N GLU A 281 26.07 6.84 -27.25
CA GLU A 281 25.28 6.11 -28.25
C GLU A 281 24.95 4.70 -27.76
N ILE A 282 23.65 4.40 -27.61
CA ILE A 282 23.18 3.10 -27.15
C ILE A 282 23.14 2.15 -28.36
N GLN A 283 24.12 1.29 -28.50
CA GLN A 283 24.09 0.15 -29.45
C GLN A 283 23.31 -1.05 -28.89
N ALA A 284 22.53 -0.89 -27.83
CA ALA A 284 21.83 -1.98 -27.19
C ALA A 284 20.75 -2.58 -28.11
N HIS A 285 20.86 -3.88 -28.36
CA HIS A 285 19.73 -4.67 -28.82
C HIS A 285 18.68 -4.65 -27.70
N ALA A 286 17.40 -4.56 -28.07
CA ALA A 286 16.34 -4.71 -27.06
C ALA A 286 16.54 -6.07 -26.38
N PRO A 287 16.61 -6.13 -25.04
CA PRO A 287 16.70 -7.41 -24.36
C PRO A 287 15.45 -8.24 -24.68
N VAL A 288 15.61 -9.55 -24.77
CA VAL A 288 14.48 -10.47 -24.92
C VAL A 288 13.79 -10.52 -23.56
N PHE A 289 12.56 -10.08 -23.52
CA PHE A 289 11.72 -10.06 -22.31
C PHE A 289 10.79 -11.28 -22.25
N GLY A 290 10.26 -11.57 -21.05
CA GLY A 290 9.37 -12.68 -20.79
C GLY A 290 7.98 -12.54 -21.44
N SER A 291 7.10 -13.49 -21.14
CA SER A 291 5.71 -13.50 -21.63
C SER A 291 4.85 -12.50 -20.85
N ALA A 292 3.90 -11.84 -21.51
CA ALA A 292 2.88 -10.99 -20.85
C ALA A 292 2.10 -11.70 -19.74
N LEU A 293 2.06 -13.04 -19.75
CA LEU A 293 1.39 -13.83 -18.72
C LEU A 293 2.17 -13.87 -17.37
N SER A 294 3.46 -13.55 -17.38
CA SER A 294 4.29 -13.47 -16.16
C SER A 294 4.30 -12.08 -15.53
N HIS A 295 3.59 -11.12 -16.12
CA HIS A 295 3.55 -9.75 -15.62
C HIS A 295 2.87 -9.68 -14.24
N PRO A 296 3.44 -8.96 -13.23
CA PRO A 296 2.90 -8.88 -11.88
C PRO A 296 1.41 -8.50 -11.82
N LEU A 297 0.96 -7.55 -12.64
CA LEU A 297 -0.46 -7.15 -12.72
C LEU A 297 -1.37 -8.31 -13.17
N VAL A 298 -0.95 -9.11 -14.13
CA VAL A 298 -1.71 -10.27 -14.60
C VAL A 298 -1.77 -11.34 -13.53
N LEU A 299 -0.65 -11.58 -12.83
CA LEU A 299 -0.59 -12.53 -11.72
C LEU A 299 -1.45 -12.07 -10.52
N ALA A 300 -1.47 -10.77 -10.21
CA ALA A 300 -2.33 -10.22 -9.17
C ALA A 300 -3.81 -10.38 -9.53
N GLN A 301 -4.18 -10.12 -10.78
CA GLN A 301 -5.57 -10.29 -11.23
C GLN A 301 -5.97 -11.78 -11.30
N GLN A 302 -5.05 -12.69 -11.68
CA GLN A 302 -5.29 -14.13 -11.59
C GLN A 302 -5.54 -14.56 -10.13
N ALA A 303 -4.75 -14.06 -9.19
CA ALA A 303 -4.95 -14.32 -7.77
C ALA A 303 -6.30 -13.77 -7.25
N ALA A 304 -6.80 -12.64 -7.80
CA ALA A 304 -8.14 -12.13 -7.50
C ALA A 304 -9.24 -13.09 -7.97
N VAL A 305 -9.11 -13.69 -9.16
CA VAL A 305 -10.00 -14.76 -9.65
C VAL A 305 -9.99 -15.95 -8.69
N ASP A 306 -8.81 -16.34 -8.20
CA ASP A 306 -8.67 -17.46 -7.26
C ASP A 306 -9.36 -17.17 -5.92
N VAL A 307 -9.30 -15.92 -5.42
CA VAL A 307 -10.06 -15.48 -4.24
C VAL A 307 -11.57 -15.60 -4.49
N ALA A 308 -12.06 -15.11 -5.63
CA ALA A 308 -13.49 -15.18 -5.97
C ALA A 308 -13.98 -16.64 -6.08
N SER A 309 -13.19 -17.50 -6.73
CA SER A 309 -13.49 -18.93 -6.87
C SER A 309 -13.48 -19.65 -5.50
N ALA A 310 -12.56 -19.30 -4.61
CA ALA A 310 -12.49 -19.84 -3.25
C ALA A 310 -13.72 -19.40 -2.42
N ARG A 311 -14.14 -18.12 -2.52
CA ARG A 311 -15.36 -17.60 -1.86
C ARG A 311 -16.62 -18.35 -2.35
N ARG A 312 -16.76 -18.58 -3.66
CA ARG A 312 -17.86 -19.39 -4.21
C ARG A 312 -17.91 -20.79 -3.61
N ARG A 313 -16.73 -21.42 -3.38
CA ARG A 313 -16.63 -22.74 -2.72
C ARG A 313 -17.09 -22.70 -1.26
N VAL A 314 -16.82 -21.62 -0.52
CA VAL A 314 -17.33 -21.45 0.85
C VAL A 314 -18.85 -21.43 0.85
N ILE A 315 -19.48 -20.64 -0.03
CA ILE A 315 -20.94 -20.57 -0.15
C ILE A 315 -21.52 -21.96 -0.48
N ALA A 316 -20.92 -22.71 -1.39
CA ALA A 316 -21.37 -24.05 -1.70
C ALA A 316 -21.27 -25.03 -0.51
N LYS A 317 -20.34 -24.78 0.44
CA LYS A 317 -20.15 -25.61 1.63
C LYS A 317 -20.98 -25.18 2.84
N SER A 318 -21.54 -23.98 2.84
CA SER A 318 -22.34 -23.48 3.96
C SER A 318 -23.72 -24.16 4.11
N TYR A 319 -24.19 -24.88 3.12
CA TYR A 319 -25.47 -25.57 3.14
C TYR A 319 -25.44 -26.92 3.87
N TYR A 320 -24.27 -27.45 4.19
CA TYR A 320 -24.20 -28.74 4.88
C TYR A 320 -24.60 -28.63 6.35
N PRO A 321 -25.16 -29.73 6.94
CA PRO A 321 -25.47 -29.77 8.38
C PRO A 321 -24.24 -29.47 9.22
N GLN A 322 -24.45 -28.74 10.34
CA GLN A 322 -23.41 -28.42 11.30
C GLN A 322 -23.55 -29.32 12.53
N PHE A 323 -22.45 -29.91 12.95
CA PHE A 323 -22.37 -30.81 14.11
C PHE A 323 -21.61 -30.08 15.22
N ASN A 324 -22.35 -29.67 16.28
CA ASN A 324 -21.77 -28.95 17.39
C ASN A 324 -21.76 -29.83 18.63
N LEU A 325 -20.59 -30.06 19.21
CA LEU A 325 -20.40 -30.61 20.54
C LEU A 325 -20.40 -29.44 21.53
N LEU A 326 -21.27 -29.52 22.51
CA LEU A 326 -21.52 -28.48 23.48
C LEU A 326 -21.21 -28.98 24.88
N GLY A 327 -20.49 -28.21 25.67
CA GLY A 327 -20.19 -28.49 27.05
C GLY A 327 -20.43 -27.26 27.94
N ALA A 328 -21.00 -27.45 29.11
CA ALA A 328 -21.21 -26.39 30.10
C ALA A 328 -20.90 -26.89 31.49
N LEU A 329 -20.19 -26.07 32.27
CA LEU A 329 -20.03 -26.20 33.71
C LEU A 329 -20.54 -24.90 34.31
N TYR A 330 -21.57 -24.96 35.19
CA TYR A 330 -22.14 -23.74 35.75
C TYR A 330 -22.62 -23.92 37.14
N GLY A 331 -22.47 -22.85 37.93
CA GLY A 331 -23.01 -22.75 39.28
C GLY A 331 -24.13 -21.70 39.35
N ARG A 332 -25.11 -21.93 40.17
CA ARG A 332 -26.24 -21.02 40.42
C ARG A 332 -26.45 -20.78 41.91
N GLY A 333 -26.78 -19.56 42.27
CA GLY A 333 -27.30 -19.17 43.55
C GLY A 333 -28.67 -18.48 43.40
N SER A 334 -29.59 -18.70 44.31
CA SER A 334 -30.91 -18.10 44.30
C SER A 334 -31.29 -17.63 45.69
N GLY A 335 -31.67 -16.36 45.81
CA GLY A 335 -32.27 -15.80 47.01
C GLY A 335 -33.73 -16.16 47.20
N PHE A 336 -34.31 -16.91 46.24
CA PHE A 336 -35.68 -17.44 46.35
C PHE A 336 -35.62 -18.93 46.74
N ASN A 337 -36.40 -19.30 47.75
CA ASN A 337 -36.66 -20.69 48.09
C ASN A 337 -37.81 -21.28 47.26
N THR A 338 -38.02 -22.57 47.37
CA THR A 338 -39.09 -23.27 46.63
C THR A 338 -40.49 -22.88 47.08
N ASP A 339 -40.63 -22.34 48.30
CA ASP A 339 -41.84 -21.77 48.89
C ASP A 339 -42.02 -20.28 48.57
N VAL A 340 -41.23 -19.74 47.65
CA VAL A 340 -41.19 -18.30 47.25
C VAL A 340 -40.67 -17.36 48.35
N SER A 341 -40.36 -17.87 49.57
CA SER A 341 -39.71 -17.06 50.59
C SER A 341 -38.33 -16.57 50.15
N ILE A 342 -37.93 -15.39 50.62
CA ILE A 342 -36.71 -14.74 50.21
C ILE A 342 -35.62 -14.92 51.27
N ASN A 343 -34.50 -15.56 50.89
CA ASN A 343 -33.24 -15.59 51.63
C ASN A 343 -32.13 -14.99 50.79
N GLN A 344 -31.92 -13.69 50.96
CA GLN A 344 -30.95 -12.93 50.17
C GLN A 344 -29.53 -13.54 50.21
N ALA A 345 -29.12 -14.13 51.33
CA ALA A 345 -27.78 -14.69 51.52
C ALA A 345 -27.46 -15.84 50.53
N LEU A 346 -28.47 -16.61 50.12
CA LEU A 346 -28.31 -17.73 49.17
C LEU A 346 -28.19 -17.26 47.70
N GLY A 347 -28.56 -16.01 47.43
CA GLY A 347 -28.48 -15.42 46.10
C GLY A 347 -27.14 -14.81 45.75
N TYR A 348 -26.31 -14.41 46.72
CA TYR A 348 -25.04 -13.68 46.47
C TYR A 348 -23.90 -14.51 45.86
N TYR A 349 -23.96 -15.84 45.92
CA TYR A 349 -22.94 -16.69 45.35
C TYR A 349 -23.52 -18.01 44.83
N PRO A 350 -22.92 -18.64 43.83
CA PRO A 350 -23.39 -19.93 43.35
C PRO A 350 -23.25 -21.02 44.42
N THR A 351 -24.37 -21.62 44.79
CA THR A 351 -24.43 -22.70 45.78
C THR A 351 -24.65 -24.08 45.18
N LYS A 352 -25.18 -24.13 43.96
CA LYS A 352 -25.50 -25.36 43.25
C LYS A 352 -24.69 -25.40 41.95
N PHE A 353 -23.97 -26.50 41.73
CA PHE A 353 -23.15 -26.73 40.55
C PHE A 353 -23.78 -27.77 39.63
N ASN A 354 -23.69 -27.50 38.34
CA ASN A 354 -24.30 -28.31 37.29
C ASN A 354 -23.30 -28.49 36.12
N TYR A 355 -23.52 -29.53 35.37
CA TYR A 355 -22.85 -29.69 34.07
C TYR A 355 -23.90 -30.07 33.00
N ALA A 356 -23.59 -29.76 31.77
CA ALA A 356 -24.35 -30.19 30.61
C ALA A 356 -23.34 -30.54 29.48
N VAL A 357 -23.59 -31.66 28.82
CA VAL A 357 -22.87 -32.08 27.60
C VAL A 357 -23.91 -32.49 26.58
N GLY A 358 -23.76 -32.01 25.37
CA GLY A 358 -24.75 -32.26 24.32
C GLY A 358 -24.15 -32.25 22.93
N LEU A 359 -24.79 -32.95 22.01
CA LEU A 359 -24.57 -32.88 20.58
C LEU A 359 -25.77 -32.18 19.94
N SER A 360 -25.49 -31.11 19.18
CA SER A 360 -26.51 -30.40 18.41
C SER A 360 -26.21 -30.55 16.93
N ILE A 361 -27.21 -30.97 16.15
CA ILE A 361 -27.14 -31.01 14.68
C ILE A 361 -28.13 -29.97 14.19
N SER A 362 -27.61 -28.94 13.47
CA SER A 362 -28.45 -27.92 12.86
C SER A 362 -28.36 -28.01 11.35
N PHE A 363 -29.50 -27.92 10.67
CA PHE A 363 -29.59 -27.92 9.21
C PHE A 363 -30.57 -26.84 8.74
N PRO A 364 -30.07 -25.80 8.08
CA PRO A 364 -30.87 -24.67 7.62
C PRO A 364 -31.61 -25.01 6.32
N PHE A 365 -32.62 -25.91 6.37
CA PHE A 365 -33.26 -26.47 5.19
C PHE A 365 -34.05 -25.45 4.37
N LEU A 366 -34.56 -24.38 4.98
CA LEU A 366 -35.29 -23.31 4.27
C LEU A 366 -34.36 -22.27 3.64
N ASP A 367 -33.09 -22.24 4.01
CA ASP A 367 -32.12 -21.28 3.47
C ASP A 367 -31.65 -21.62 2.04
N ILE A 368 -32.19 -22.71 1.45
CA ILE A 368 -31.84 -23.12 0.09
C ILE A 368 -32.11 -22.05 -0.95
N PHE A 369 -33.16 -21.21 -0.76
CA PHE A 369 -33.46 -20.13 -1.69
C PHE A 369 -32.44 -19.01 -1.63
N GLN A 370 -32.04 -18.64 -0.41
CA GLN A 370 -30.97 -17.67 -0.17
C GLN A 370 -29.65 -18.20 -0.73
N LEU A 371 -29.29 -19.44 -0.41
CA LEU A 371 -28.06 -20.06 -0.91
C LEU A 371 -27.97 -20.06 -2.44
N ARG A 372 -29.06 -20.37 -3.14
CA ARG A 372 -29.09 -20.31 -4.61
C ARG A 372 -28.84 -18.91 -5.14
N ALA A 373 -29.39 -17.87 -4.48
CA ALA A 373 -29.13 -16.50 -4.83
C ALA A 373 -27.65 -16.13 -4.58
N ASP A 374 -27.10 -16.50 -3.41
CA ASP A 374 -25.70 -16.25 -3.04
C ASP A 374 -24.72 -16.97 -3.99
N GLN A 375 -25.03 -18.23 -4.39
CA GLN A 375 -24.24 -18.95 -5.39
C GLN A 375 -24.27 -18.25 -6.76
N LYS A 376 -25.43 -17.74 -7.18
CA LYS A 376 -25.55 -16.98 -8.42
C LYS A 376 -24.73 -15.71 -8.37
N ILE A 377 -24.80 -14.95 -7.25
CA ILE A 377 -24.02 -13.74 -7.02
C ILE A 377 -22.52 -14.08 -7.08
N ALA A 378 -22.05 -15.08 -6.32
CA ALA A 378 -20.66 -15.47 -6.29
C ALA A 378 -20.12 -15.93 -7.66
N THR A 379 -20.98 -16.64 -8.46
CA THR A 379 -20.62 -17.06 -9.81
C THR A 379 -20.45 -15.84 -10.74
N ARG A 380 -21.28 -14.82 -10.58
CA ARG A 380 -21.16 -13.57 -11.35
C ARG A 380 -19.93 -12.76 -10.95
N HIS A 381 -19.59 -12.71 -9.67
CA HIS A 381 -18.35 -12.09 -9.21
C HIS A 381 -17.10 -12.83 -9.73
N GLU A 382 -17.11 -14.16 -9.76
CA GLU A 382 -16.01 -14.90 -10.36
C GLU A 382 -15.88 -14.61 -11.87
N ALA A 383 -17.02 -14.52 -12.61
CA ALA A 383 -17.02 -14.15 -14.02
C ALA A 383 -16.55 -12.70 -14.24
N GLU A 384 -16.90 -11.78 -13.35
CA GLU A 384 -16.43 -10.40 -13.35
C GLU A 384 -14.90 -10.35 -13.23
N GLU A 385 -14.32 -11.06 -12.23
CA GLU A 385 -12.86 -11.07 -12.05
C GLU A 385 -12.13 -11.73 -13.23
N ARG A 386 -12.72 -12.74 -13.88
CA ARG A 386 -12.18 -13.31 -15.12
C ARG A 386 -12.16 -12.30 -16.27
N ALA A 387 -13.24 -11.53 -16.44
CA ALA A 387 -13.27 -10.48 -17.45
C ALA A 387 -12.25 -9.37 -17.17
N ARG A 388 -11.99 -9.05 -15.89
CA ARG A 388 -10.91 -8.15 -15.48
C ARG A 388 -9.52 -8.72 -15.78
N LEU A 389 -9.34 -10.04 -15.64
CA LEU A 389 -8.10 -10.71 -16.04
C LEU A 389 -7.87 -10.61 -17.54
N ASP A 390 -8.92 -10.86 -18.36
CA ASP A 390 -8.83 -10.71 -19.81
C ASP A 390 -8.47 -9.27 -20.20
N LEU A 391 -9.05 -8.27 -19.51
CA LEU A 391 -8.71 -6.87 -19.70
C LEU A 391 -7.27 -6.56 -19.29
N ALA A 392 -6.77 -7.10 -18.18
CA ALA A 392 -5.38 -6.93 -17.75
C ALA A 392 -4.41 -7.49 -18.79
N VAL A 393 -4.67 -8.68 -19.31
CA VAL A 393 -3.86 -9.30 -20.39
C VAL A 393 -3.89 -8.45 -21.65
N LEU A 394 -5.07 -7.93 -22.04
CA LEU A 394 -5.19 -7.03 -23.20
C LEU A 394 -4.36 -5.76 -23.02
N ASN A 395 -4.48 -5.12 -21.85
CA ASN A 395 -3.75 -3.89 -21.53
C ASN A 395 -2.22 -4.10 -21.58
N ILE A 396 -1.73 -5.19 -20.98
CA ILE A 396 -0.29 -5.49 -20.99
C ILE A 396 0.22 -5.74 -22.41
N LYS A 397 -0.53 -6.50 -23.25
CA LYS A 397 -0.16 -6.70 -24.66
C LYS A 397 -0.17 -5.39 -25.45
N SER A 398 -1.10 -4.49 -25.17
CA SER A 398 -1.15 -3.17 -25.81
C SER A 398 0.04 -2.31 -25.37
N GLN A 399 0.34 -2.26 -24.07
CA GLN A 399 1.49 -1.53 -23.51
C GLN A 399 2.82 -2.04 -24.07
N ASP A 400 2.99 -3.34 -24.24
CA ASP A 400 4.18 -3.94 -24.84
C ASP A 400 4.34 -3.49 -26.29
N ALA A 401 3.29 -3.58 -27.11
CA ALA A 401 3.31 -3.11 -28.50
C ALA A 401 3.58 -1.60 -28.63
N GLU A 402 2.99 -0.78 -27.73
CA GLU A 402 3.24 0.65 -27.67
C GLU A 402 4.70 0.95 -27.26
N ALA A 403 5.24 0.26 -26.26
CA ALA A 403 6.61 0.43 -25.79
C ALA A 403 7.62 0.06 -26.89
N GLU A 404 7.40 -1.02 -27.64
CA GLU A 404 8.21 -1.37 -28.78
C GLU A 404 8.15 -0.31 -29.90
N ALA A 405 6.97 0.23 -30.19
CA ALA A 405 6.80 1.30 -31.17
C ALA A 405 7.54 2.57 -30.74
N LEU A 406 7.46 2.92 -29.45
CA LEU A 406 8.20 4.03 -28.85
C LEU A 406 9.72 3.81 -28.98
N LEU A 407 10.22 2.60 -28.71
CA LEU A 407 11.63 2.28 -28.82
C LEU A 407 12.13 2.38 -30.27
N ARG A 408 11.38 1.85 -31.24
CA ARG A 408 11.70 1.98 -32.66
C ARG A 408 11.76 3.44 -33.12
N SER A 409 10.79 4.26 -32.67
CA SER A 409 10.74 5.69 -32.97
C SER A 409 11.88 6.46 -32.29
N ALA A 410 12.14 6.20 -31.02
CA ALA A 410 13.20 6.86 -30.25
C ALA A 410 14.58 6.62 -30.86
N LYS A 411 14.89 5.39 -31.30
CA LYS A 411 16.14 5.07 -31.98
C LYS A 411 16.32 5.86 -33.27
N LYS A 412 15.26 5.99 -34.10
CA LYS A 412 15.30 6.79 -35.32
C LYS A 412 15.56 8.28 -35.07
N ILE A 413 14.89 8.83 -34.01
CA ILE A 413 15.08 10.22 -33.61
C ILE A 413 16.49 10.44 -33.07
N ALA A 414 17.01 9.52 -32.26
CA ALA A 414 18.37 9.61 -31.71
C ALA A 414 19.43 9.58 -32.79
N ALA A 415 19.26 8.78 -33.86
CA ALA A 415 20.19 8.73 -35.00
C ALA A 415 20.25 10.06 -35.80
N ASN A 416 19.14 10.83 -35.84
CA ASN A 416 19.10 12.11 -36.53
C ASN A 416 19.58 13.30 -35.66
N ALA A 417 19.58 13.17 -34.37
CA ALA A 417 19.84 14.26 -33.42
C ALA A 417 21.27 14.87 -33.59
N PRO A 418 22.37 14.10 -33.75
CA PRO A 418 23.71 14.65 -33.95
C PRO A 418 23.82 15.45 -35.23
N ILE A 419 23.13 15.08 -36.29
CA ILE A 419 23.12 15.82 -37.59
C ILE A 419 22.50 17.21 -37.37
N LYS A 420 21.41 17.29 -36.64
CA LYS A 420 20.71 18.54 -36.29
C LYS A 420 21.61 19.48 -35.48
N VAL A 421 22.29 18.96 -34.44
CA VAL A 421 23.24 19.75 -33.64
C VAL A 421 24.37 20.30 -34.47
N LYS A 422 25.00 19.46 -35.33
CA LYS A 422 26.07 19.88 -36.20
C LYS A 422 25.64 21.00 -37.14
N ALA A 423 24.50 20.84 -37.81
CA ALA A 423 23.94 21.84 -38.71
C ALA A 423 23.62 23.16 -38.01
N ALA A 424 23.01 23.09 -36.82
CA ALA A 424 22.70 24.28 -36.04
C ALA A 424 23.96 25.01 -35.51
N THR A 425 25.02 24.26 -35.16
CA THR A 425 26.31 24.84 -34.78
C THR A 425 26.96 25.63 -35.89
N GLU A 426 26.99 25.04 -37.12
CA GLU A 426 27.54 25.72 -38.26
C GLU A 426 26.71 26.92 -38.71
N ALA A 427 25.36 26.85 -38.60
CA ALA A 427 24.46 27.95 -38.86
C ALA A 427 24.70 29.13 -37.90
N ALA A 428 24.78 28.88 -36.59
CA ALA A 428 25.05 29.91 -35.59
C ALA A 428 26.39 30.60 -35.84
N ARG A 429 27.46 29.81 -36.05
CA ARG A 429 28.81 30.32 -36.37
C ARG A 429 28.83 31.16 -37.64
N SER A 430 28.24 30.66 -38.71
CA SER A 430 28.19 31.36 -39.99
C SER A 430 27.43 32.69 -39.89
N THR A 431 26.31 32.73 -39.16
CA THR A 431 25.51 33.92 -38.97
C THR A 431 26.23 34.98 -38.14
N GLU A 432 26.96 34.58 -37.09
CA GLU A 432 27.81 35.51 -36.33
C GLU A 432 28.88 36.16 -37.21
N ILE A 433 29.57 35.38 -38.06
CA ILE A 433 30.58 35.90 -38.99
C ILE A 433 29.89 36.88 -39.95
N ARG A 434 28.77 36.52 -40.56
CA ARG A 434 28.01 37.39 -41.47
C ARG A 434 27.58 38.71 -40.81
N TYR A 435 27.19 38.69 -39.54
CA TYR A 435 26.87 39.89 -38.76
C TYR A 435 28.07 40.83 -38.67
N ARG A 436 29.27 40.34 -38.41
CA ARG A 436 30.48 41.14 -38.34
C ARG A 436 30.77 41.85 -39.68
N PHE A 437 30.41 41.25 -40.81
CA PHE A 437 30.52 41.84 -42.14
C PHE A 437 29.31 42.65 -42.60
N GLY A 438 28.32 42.85 -41.74
CA GLY A 438 27.09 43.63 -42.07
C GLY A 438 26.10 42.85 -42.94
N LEU A 439 26.24 41.54 -43.11
CA LEU A 439 25.40 40.67 -43.95
C LEU A 439 24.31 39.93 -43.17
N ALA A 440 24.15 40.19 -41.89
CA ALA A 440 23.11 39.63 -41.02
C ALA A 440 22.77 40.65 -39.94
N SER A 441 21.58 40.52 -39.32
CA SER A 441 21.07 41.33 -38.20
C SER A 441 21.36 40.64 -36.87
N VAL A 442 21.19 41.38 -35.73
CA VAL A 442 21.20 40.87 -34.36
C VAL A 442 20.13 39.77 -34.20
N ASN A 443 18.94 39.97 -34.77
CA ASN A 443 17.86 39.00 -34.74
C ASN A 443 18.21 37.68 -35.41
N ASP A 444 18.96 37.73 -36.54
CA ASP A 444 19.44 36.51 -37.23
C ASP A 444 20.39 35.70 -36.34
N VAL A 445 21.29 36.39 -35.62
CA VAL A 445 22.19 35.74 -34.65
C VAL A 445 21.40 35.14 -33.52
N ALA A 446 20.48 35.88 -32.88
CA ALA A 446 19.63 35.40 -31.79
C ALA A 446 18.81 34.17 -32.20
N LEU A 447 18.26 34.18 -33.42
CA LEU A 447 17.46 33.06 -33.95
C LEU A 447 18.30 31.78 -34.11
N ASN A 448 19.53 31.90 -34.67
CA ASN A 448 20.41 30.76 -34.89
C ASN A 448 20.99 30.23 -33.52
N GLU A 449 21.26 31.11 -32.56
CA GLU A 449 21.63 30.70 -31.20
C GLU A 449 20.48 29.96 -30.51
N GLN A 450 19.26 30.40 -30.68
CA GLN A 450 18.07 29.69 -30.17
C GLN A 450 17.94 28.30 -30.82
N LEU A 451 18.15 28.22 -32.15
CA LEU A 451 18.13 26.93 -32.88
C LEU A 451 19.23 26.00 -32.37
N LEU A 452 20.43 26.51 -32.10
CA LEU A 452 21.53 25.73 -31.55
C LEU A 452 21.20 25.20 -30.15
N ARG A 453 20.75 26.09 -29.24
CA ARG A 453 20.33 25.68 -27.92
C ARG A 453 19.24 24.58 -27.97
N GLN A 454 18.22 24.81 -28.77
CA GLN A 454 17.11 23.83 -28.91
C GLN A 454 17.62 22.50 -29.47
N SER A 455 18.57 22.53 -30.44
CA SER A 455 19.13 21.33 -31.00
C SER A 455 19.99 20.54 -30.01
N GLN A 456 20.69 21.24 -29.09
CA GLN A 456 21.46 20.61 -28.01
C GLN A 456 20.51 19.94 -26.97
N VAL A 457 19.42 20.61 -26.58
CA VAL A 457 18.40 20.02 -25.75
C VAL A 457 17.72 18.83 -26.42
N ASP A 458 17.37 18.95 -27.69
CA ASP A 458 16.76 17.88 -28.47
C ASP A 458 17.67 16.65 -28.58
N TYR A 459 19.00 16.84 -28.71
CA TYR A 459 19.97 15.75 -28.71
C TYR A 459 19.96 14.98 -27.39
N ALA A 460 20.06 15.68 -26.25
CA ALA A 460 20.00 15.06 -24.95
C ALA A 460 18.65 14.36 -24.71
N THR A 461 17.55 15.01 -25.11
CA THR A 461 16.20 14.44 -25.04
C THR A 461 16.07 13.17 -25.86
N ALA A 462 16.66 13.14 -27.06
CA ALA A 462 16.62 11.98 -27.97
C ALA A 462 17.32 10.76 -27.37
N GLN A 463 18.47 10.94 -26.70
CA GLN A 463 19.17 9.87 -26.00
C GLN A 463 18.34 9.35 -24.81
N LEU A 464 17.83 10.26 -23.99
CA LEU A 464 16.99 9.88 -22.84
C LEU A 464 15.65 9.25 -23.25
N ARG A 465 15.11 9.62 -24.41
CA ARG A 465 13.90 8.94 -24.96
C ARG A 465 14.17 7.46 -25.25
N VAL A 466 15.38 7.11 -25.69
CA VAL A 466 15.74 5.69 -25.89
C VAL A 466 15.75 4.96 -24.54
N TRP A 467 16.34 5.55 -23.50
CA TRP A 467 16.33 4.98 -22.15
C TRP A 467 14.91 4.84 -21.57
N ARG A 468 14.07 5.87 -21.74
CA ARG A 468 12.68 5.81 -21.31
C ARG A 468 11.86 4.78 -22.08
N ALA A 469 12.14 4.62 -23.37
CA ALA A 469 11.49 3.57 -24.16
C ALA A 469 11.95 2.16 -23.74
N LEU A 470 13.22 1.97 -23.39
CA LEU A 470 13.74 0.71 -22.83
C LEU A 470 13.11 0.43 -21.45
N LEU A 471 12.97 1.46 -20.62
CA LEU A 471 12.25 1.36 -19.34
C LEU A 471 10.78 0.95 -19.55
N ALA A 472 10.10 1.56 -20.52
CA ALA A 472 8.71 1.22 -20.84
C ALA A 472 8.57 -0.23 -21.32
N VAL A 473 9.50 -0.73 -22.16
CA VAL A 473 9.52 -2.13 -22.59
C VAL A 473 9.77 -3.05 -21.39
N ALA A 474 10.69 -2.73 -20.50
CA ALA A 474 10.95 -3.51 -19.29
C ALA A 474 9.74 -3.53 -18.36
N ALA A 475 9.11 -2.38 -18.13
CA ALA A 475 7.89 -2.25 -17.33
C ALA A 475 6.71 -3.03 -17.92
N ALA A 476 6.48 -2.97 -19.25
CA ALA A 476 5.43 -3.71 -19.92
C ALA A 476 5.62 -5.23 -19.85
N ASN A 477 6.85 -5.69 -19.69
CA ASN A 477 7.18 -7.10 -19.50
C ASN A 477 7.22 -7.51 -18.01
N GLY A 478 7.08 -6.56 -17.08
CA GLY A 478 7.02 -6.80 -15.66
C GLY A 478 8.35 -7.14 -14.99
N ASP A 479 9.48 -6.92 -15.67
CA ASP A 479 10.82 -7.20 -15.15
C ASP A 479 11.81 -6.08 -15.53
N LEU A 480 12.34 -5.39 -14.51
CA LEU A 480 13.32 -4.33 -14.68
C LEU A 480 14.78 -4.81 -14.63
N GLN A 481 15.05 -6.09 -14.36
CA GLN A 481 16.43 -6.59 -14.25
C GLN A 481 17.23 -6.43 -15.55
N PRO A 482 16.68 -6.74 -16.76
CA PRO A 482 17.38 -6.51 -18.01
C PRO A 482 17.71 -5.02 -18.26
N PHE A 483 16.82 -4.11 -17.84
CA PHE A 483 17.03 -2.67 -17.90
C PHE A 483 18.15 -2.21 -16.95
N LYS A 484 18.15 -2.69 -15.70
CA LYS A 484 19.23 -2.42 -14.74
C LYS A 484 20.58 -2.92 -15.23
N ALA A 485 20.63 -4.10 -15.84
CA ALA A 485 21.86 -4.66 -16.43
C ALA A 485 22.41 -3.77 -17.55
N LEU A 486 21.54 -3.28 -18.46
CA LEU A 486 21.94 -2.33 -19.52
C LEU A 486 22.47 -1.02 -18.94
N ALA A 487 21.82 -0.47 -17.91
CA ALA A 487 22.27 0.76 -17.27
C ALA A 487 23.64 0.60 -16.59
N THR A 488 23.89 -0.55 -15.96
CA THR A 488 25.20 -0.90 -15.37
C THR A 488 26.28 -1.00 -16.43
N GLN A 489 26.01 -1.68 -17.55
CA GLN A 489 26.95 -1.78 -18.67
C GLN A 489 27.30 -0.43 -19.30
N ALA A 490 26.31 0.49 -19.42
CA ALA A 490 26.57 1.84 -19.90
C ALA A 490 27.49 2.61 -18.96
N SER A 491 27.29 2.48 -17.63
CA SER A 491 28.13 3.15 -16.64
C SER A 491 29.56 2.61 -16.58
N SER A 492 29.78 1.31 -16.80
CA SER A 492 31.10 0.66 -16.75
C SER A 492 32.02 0.95 -17.98
N ARG A 493 31.46 1.39 -19.09
CA ARG A 493 32.25 1.72 -20.30
C ARG A 493 33.07 3.02 -20.17
N ARG A 494 32.80 3.87 -19.20
CA ARG A 494 33.50 5.13 -18.95
C ARG A 494 34.50 5.10 -17.79
N GLN A 495 34.53 4.02 -17.01
CA GLN A 495 35.57 3.78 -16.00
C GLN A 495 36.76 3.07 -16.63
#